data_58e4f80bb1532dd26604a341009fcd65
#
_entry.id   58e4f80bb1532dd26604a341009fcd65
#
_cell.length_a   1.000
_cell.length_b   1.000
_cell.length_c   1.000
_cell.angle_alpha   90.00
_cell.angle_beta   90.00
_cell.angle_gamma   90.00
#
_symmetry.space_group_name_H-M   'P 1'
#
loop_
_entity.id
_entity.type
_entity.pdbx_description
1 polymer ?
#
loop_
_entity_poly.entity_id
_entity_poly.type
_entity_poly.pdbx_seq_one_letter_code
_entity_poly.pdbx_strand_id
1 'polypeptide(L)'
;MYKRQSDGGGNPGRFFVCDVTTGELPPELRKIPFRTVISMEVIEHLYSPRTFAAFIRSILEANGGGRFILTTPYHGYLKNLSIALAGKADRHYSALWEGGHIKFWSRRTLAILLREAGFRNMAFTGAGRIPYLWRHMVFSAEAPAAAEVRACDPAAEP
;
A
#
# COMPACT_ATOMS: atom_id res chain seq x y z
N MET A 1 -18.36 -7.53 2.34
CA MET A 1 -18.83 -8.10 3.64
C MET A 1 -17.80 -7.75 4.71
N TYR A 2 -18.05 -6.70 5.48
CA TYR A 2 -17.13 -6.24 6.52
C TYR A 2 -17.36 -7.02 7.81
N LYS A 3 -16.38 -7.78 8.27
CA LYS A 3 -16.40 -8.36 9.63
C LYS A 3 -15.97 -7.29 10.64
N ARG A 4 -16.91 -6.85 11.47
CA ARG A 4 -16.64 -6.10 12.69
C ARG A 4 -15.91 -7.04 13.65
N GLN A 5 -14.64 -6.79 13.96
CA GLN A 5 -13.99 -7.41 15.10
C GLN A 5 -14.43 -6.68 16.37
N SER A 6 -15.18 -7.36 17.21
CA SER A 6 -15.53 -6.89 18.55
C SER A 6 -14.45 -7.35 19.54
N ASP A 7 -13.96 -6.39 20.32
CA ASP A 7 -13.60 -6.47 21.72
C ASP A 7 -12.45 -7.36 22.18
N GLY A 8 -11.27 -6.83 22.08
CA GLY A 8 -10.21 -7.07 23.06
C GLY A 8 -9.80 -5.73 23.67
N GLY A 9 -9.98 -5.53 24.96
CA GLY A 9 -9.88 -4.33 25.80
C GLY A 9 -8.79 -3.30 25.56
N GLY A 10 -8.70 -2.78 24.35
CA GLY A 10 -7.90 -1.64 23.94
C GLY A 10 -8.84 -0.50 23.56
N ASN A 11 -8.35 0.72 23.63
CA ASN A 11 -9.05 1.93 23.23
C ASN A 11 -9.86 1.67 21.94
N PRO A 12 -11.19 1.80 21.91
CA PRO A 12 -12.00 1.45 20.76
C PRO A 12 -11.58 2.34 19.60
N GLY A 13 -10.84 1.76 18.64
CA GLY A 13 -10.45 2.46 17.42
C GLY A 13 -11.70 2.97 16.74
N ARG A 14 -11.68 4.20 16.27
CA ARG A 14 -12.77 4.77 15.47
C ARG A 14 -12.75 4.08 14.10
N PHE A 15 -13.89 3.53 13.70
CA PHE A 15 -14.07 2.92 12.39
C PHE A 15 -14.86 3.87 11.49
N PHE A 16 -14.35 4.09 10.29
CA PHE A 16 -14.99 4.92 9.27
C PHE A 16 -15.07 4.13 7.96
N VAL A 17 -16.19 4.22 7.28
CA VAL A 17 -16.32 3.69 5.92
C VAL A 17 -15.79 4.74 4.94
N CYS A 18 -14.82 4.36 4.13
CA CYS A 18 -14.20 5.24 3.15
C CYS A 18 -13.93 4.45 1.87
N ASP A 19 -14.27 5.03 0.73
CA ASP A 19 -13.84 4.54 -0.56
C ASP A 19 -12.47 5.16 -0.91
N VAL A 20 -11.43 4.37 -0.74
CA VAL A 20 -10.04 4.81 -1.00
C VAL A 20 -9.75 5.06 -2.49
N THR A 21 -10.69 4.75 -3.38
CA THR A 21 -10.54 4.98 -4.83
C THR A 21 -11.00 6.36 -5.26
N THR A 22 -11.80 7.06 -4.44
CA THR A 22 -12.27 8.42 -4.71
C THR A 22 -11.23 9.49 -4.40
N GLY A 23 -10.23 9.16 -3.59
CA GLY A 23 -9.20 10.10 -3.16
C GLY A 23 -9.68 11.10 -2.11
N GLU A 24 -10.81 10.83 -1.43
CA GLU A 24 -11.40 11.72 -0.43
C GLU A 24 -11.44 11.07 0.95
N LEU A 25 -11.03 11.83 1.98
CA LEU A 25 -11.22 11.46 3.38
C LEU A 25 -12.61 11.83 3.86
N PRO A 26 -13.24 10.98 4.69
CA PRO A 26 -14.43 11.39 5.48
C PRO A 26 -14.17 12.70 6.23
N PRO A 27 -15.18 13.58 6.33
CA PRO A 27 -15.03 14.90 6.99
C PRO A 27 -14.44 14.80 8.40
N GLU A 28 -14.81 13.75 9.15
CA GLU A 28 -14.37 13.50 10.52
C GLU A 28 -12.85 13.22 10.59
N LEU A 29 -12.27 12.65 9.53
CA LEU A 29 -10.85 12.32 9.44
C LEU A 29 -10.00 13.49 8.95
N ARG A 30 -10.57 14.46 8.27
CA ARG A 30 -9.81 15.60 7.70
C ARG A 30 -9.12 16.47 8.76
N LYS A 31 -9.62 16.45 10.00
CA LYS A 31 -9.07 17.23 11.12
C LYS A 31 -8.05 16.44 11.97
N ILE A 32 -7.85 15.17 11.67
CA ILE A 32 -6.94 14.31 12.44
C ILE A 32 -5.56 14.35 11.78
N PRO A 33 -4.49 14.70 12.50
CA PRO A 33 -3.14 14.67 11.96
C PRO A 33 -2.64 13.23 11.81
N PHE A 34 -2.41 12.79 10.58
CA PHE A 34 -1.84 11.46 10.30
C PHE A 34 -0.33 11.55 10.08
N ARG A 35 0.45 10.87 10.92
CA ARG A 35 1.90 10.71 10.75
C ARG A 35 2.28 9.35 10.15
N THR A 36 1.39 8.39 10.27
CA THR A 36 1.59 7.06 9.68
C THR A 36 0.26 6.55 9.12
N VAL A 37 0.32 6.04 7.91
CA VAL A 37 -0.80 5.32 7.27
C VAL A 37 -0.36 3.88 7.05
N ILE A 38 -1.21 2.94 7.40
CA ILE A 38 -0.97 1.51 7.22
C ILE A 38 -2.05 0.95 6.29
N SER A 39 -1.64 0.21 5.27
CA SER A 39 -2.50 -0.51 4.34
C SER A 39 -2.09 -1.98 4.31
N MET A 40 -3.02 -2.86 4.65
CA MET A 40 -2.74 -4.29 4.74
C MET A 40 -3.59 -5.06 3.75
N GLU A 41 -2.93 -5.73 2.77
CA GLU A 41 -3.59 -6.58 1.76
C GLU A 41 -4.76 -5.85 1.06
N VAL A 42 -4.50 -4.67 0.53
CA VAL A 42 -5.49 -3.82 -0.16
C VAL A 42 -5.09 -3.55 -1.60
N ILE A 43 -3.83 -3.19 -1.83
CA ILE A 43 -3.37 -2.66 -3.12
C ILE A 43 -3.47 -3.67 -4.27
N GLU A 44 -3.45 -4.96 -3.98
CA GLU A 44 -3.65 -6.05 -4.95
C GLU A 44 -5.07 -6.16 -5.48
N HIS A 45 -6.05 -5.57 -4.79
CA HIS A 45 -7.45 -5.56 -5.19
C HIS A 45 -7.88 -4.28 -5.92
N LEU A 46 -6.99 -3.29 -6.05
CA LEU A 46 -7.33 -1.99 -6.60
C LEU A 46 -7.13 -1.95 -8.12
N TYR A 47 -8.12 -1.48 -8.86
CA TYR A 47 -8.00 -1.18 -10.29
C TYR A 47 -7.02 -0.03 -10.54
N SER A 48 -7.06 1.01 -9.71
CA SER A 48 -6.27 2.24 -9.83
C SER A 48 -5.29 2.42 -8.66
N PRO A 49 -4.22 1.61 -8.57
CA PRO A 49 -3.27 1.70 -7.46
C PRO A 49 -2.48 3.01 -7.46
N ARG A 50 -2.34 3.70 -8.61
CA ARG A 50 -1.72 5.04 -8.67
C ARG A 50 -2.56 6.09 -7.95
N THR A 51 -3.88 6.09 -8.17
CA THR A 51 -4.80 6.99 -7.45
C THR A 51 -4.75 6.76 -5.95
N PHE A 52 -4.74 5.50 -5.53
CA PHE A 52 -4.59 5.13 -4.12
C PHE A 52 -3.26 5.62 -3.54
N ALA A 53 -2.13 5.37 -4.20
CA ALA A 53 -0.82 5.82 -3.72
C ALA A 53 -0.74 7.36 -3.63
N ALA A 54 -1.25 8.08 -4.63
CA ALA A 54 -1.33 9.54 -4.63
C ALA A 54 -2.23 10.06 -3.49
N PHE A 55 -3.35 9.41 -3.24
CA PHE A 55 -4.24 9.74 -2.13
C PHE A 55 -3.55 9.60 -0.77
N ILE A 56 -2.88 8.45 -0.51
CA ILE A 56 -2.13 8.28 0.74
C ILE A 56 -1.01 9.32 0.86
N ARG A 57 -0.34 9.61 -0.27
CA ARG A 57 0.70 10.65 -0.32
C ARG A 57 0.14 12.02 0.07
N SER A 58 -1.01 12.42 -0.47
CA SER A 58 -1.64 13.72 -0.17
C SER A 58 -2.04 13.85 1.30
N ILE A 59 -2.56 12.79 1.91
CA ILE A 59 -2.87 12.76 3.35
C ILE A 59 -1.64 13.07 4.18
N LEU A 60 -0.53 12.36 3.93
CA LEU A 60 0.69 12.53 4.70
C LEU A 60 1.34 13.89 4.46
N GLU A 61 1.34 14.38 3.22
CA GLU A 61 1.87 15.69 2.84
C GLU A 61 1.13 16.83 3.53
N ALA A 62 -0.20 16.78 3.56
CA ALA A 62 -1.04 17.77 4.24
C ALA A 62 -0.76 17.83 5.75
N ASN A 63 -0.21 16.76 6.33
CA ASN A 63 0.16 16.65 7.74
C ASN A 63 1.65 16.89 8.03
N GLY A 64 2.39 17.48 7.09
CA GLY A 64 3.80 17.79 7.25
C GLY A 64 4.73 16.62 6.99
N GLY A 65 4.31 15.70 6.15
CA GLY A 65 5.03 14.45 5.83
C GLY A 65 4.71 13.33 6.79
N GLY A 66 5.22 12.13 6.49
CA GLY A 66 5.00 10.96 7.34
C GLY A 66 5.35 9.64 6.65
N ARG A 67 4.94 8.55 7.27
CA ARG A 67 5.29 7.20 6.84
C ARG A 67 4.09 6.44 6.30
N PHE A 68 4.28 5.80 5.16
CA PHE A 68 3.36 4.82 4.60
C PHE A 68 3.93 3.42 4.77
N ILE A 69 3.17 2.53 5.40
CA ILE A 69 3.50 1.12 5.55
C ILE A 69 2.43 0.32 4.81
N LEU A 70 2.83 -0.57 3.93
CA LEU A 70 1.89 -1.41 3.22
C LEU A 70 2.34 -2.85 3.15
N THR A 71 1.37 -3.77 3.17
CA THR A 71 1.58 -5.19 2.90
C THR A 71 0.79 -5.62 1.67
N THR A 72 1.33 -6.60 0.96
CA THR A 72 0.68 -7.25 -0.19
C THR A 72 1.36 -8.60 -0.45
N PRO A 73 0.71 -9.55 -1.13
CA PRO A 73 1.35 -10.80 -1.51
C PRO A 73 2.61 -10.56 -2.36
N TYR A 74 3.66 -11.30 -2.07
CA TYR A 74 4.91 -11.21 -2.81
C TYR A 74 4.86 -12.05 -4.09
N HIS A 75 5.14 -11.44 -5.24
CA HIS A 75 5.22 -12.08 -6.55
C HIS A 75 6.59 -11.85 -7.19
N GLY A 76 7.64 -12.40 -6.57
CA GLY A 76 9.00 -12.38 -7.12
C GLY A 76 9.24 -13.52 -8.13
N TYR A 77 10.29 -13.34 -8.94
CA TYR A 77 10.65 -14.27 -10.02
C TYR A 77 10.76 -15.72 -9.55
N LEU A 78 11.56 -16.00 -8.52
CA LEU A 78 11.78 -17.37 -8.05
C LEU A 78 10.51 -18.02 -7.51
N LYS A 79 9.67 -17.27 -6.81
CA LYS A 79 8.38 -17.76 -6.32
C LYS A 79 7.46 -18.12 -7.49
N ASN A 80 7.31 -17.24 -8.47
CA ASN A 80 6.45 -17.49 -9.62
C ASN A 80 6.96 -18.65 -10.47
N LEU A 81 8.28 -18.75 -10.68
CA LEU A 81 8.89 -19.89 -11.35
C LEU A 81 8.61 -21.22 -10.61
N SER A 82 8.75 -21.23 -9.29
CA SER A 82 8.46 -22.42 -8.48
C SER A 82 6.99 -22.85 -8.58
N ILE A 83 6.05 -21.88 -8.61
CA ILE A 83 4.62 -22.12 -8.77
C ILE A 83 4.34 -22.74 -10.15
N ALA A 84 4.94 -22.19 -11.20
CA ALA A 84 4.79 -22.67 -12.58
C ALA A 84 5.36 -24.08 -12.74
N LEU A 85 6.59 -24.35 -12.30
CA LEU A 85 7.23 -25.66 -12.37
C LEU A 85 6.47 -26.73 -11.56
N ALA A 86 5.83 -26.34 -10.45
CA ALA A 86 5.02 -27.25 -9.65
C ALA A 86 3.60 -27.47 -10.21
N GLY A 87 3.21 -26.84 -11.32
CA GLY A 87 1.86 -26.91 -11.90
C GLY A 87 0.78 -26.35 -10.97
N LYS A 88 1.14 -25.37 -10.10
CA LYS A 88 0.21 -24.85 -9.07
C LYS A 88 -0.34 -23.46 -9.40
N ALA A 89 -0.23 -23.00 -10.64
CA ALA A 89 -0.66 -21.68 -11.06
C ALA A 89 -2.17 -21.45 -10.81
N ASP A 90 -3.03 -22.35 -11.27
CA ASP A 90 -4.47 -22.21 -11.13
C ASP A 90 -4.92 -22.13 -9.66
N ARG A 91 -4.32 -22.97 -8.81
CA ARG A 91 -4.59 -22.94 -7.36
C ARG A 91 -4.05 -21.67 -6.70
N HIS A 92 -2.95 -21.12 -7.21
CA HIS A 92 -2.31 -19.95 -6.62
C HIS A 92 -3.01 -18.66 -7.00
N TYR A 93 -3.40 -18.51 -8.25
CA TYR A 93 -4.05 -17.29 -8.75
C TYR A 93 -5.56 -17.31 -8.57
N SER A 94 -6.16 -18.49 -8.36
CA SER A 94 -7.58 -18.65 -7.98
C SER A 94 -8.53 -17.84 -8.86
N ALA A 95 -8.47 -18.03 -10.18
CA ALA A 95 -9.22 -17.26 -11.17
C ALA A 95 -10.76 -17.23 -10.95
N LEU A 96 -11.31 -18.24 -10.29
CA LEU A 96 -12.74 -18.33 -9.97
C LEU A 96 -13.13 -17.64 -8.66
N TRP A 97 -12.16 -17.05 -7.95
CA TRP A 97 -12.43 -16.35 -6.70
C TRP A 97 -12.91 -14.93 -6.96
N GLU A 98 -14.20 -14.67 -6.74
CA GLU A 98 -14.77 -13.34 -6.81
C GLU A 98 -14.15 -12.42 -5.72
N GLY A 99 -13.67 -11.24 -6.13
CA GLY A 99 -12.93 -10.34 -5.24
C GLY A 99 -11.48 -10.76 -4.97
N GLY A 100 -10.95 -11.70 -5.76
CA GLY A 100 -9.56 -12.12 -5.71
C GLY A 100 -8.56 -11.02 -6.10
N HIS A 101 -7.28 -11.39 -6.11
CA HIS A 101 -6.21 -10.45 -6.46
C HIS A 101 -6.24 -10.16 -7.96
N ILE A 102 -6.25 -8.89 -8.33
CA ILE A 102 -6.18 -8.40 -9.71
C ILE A 102 -4.82 -7.80 -10.06
N LYS A 103 -3.96 -7.55 -9.07
CA LYS A 103 -2.59 -7.07 -9.24
C LYS A 103 -1.61 -7.99 -8.52
N PHE A 104 -0.51 -8.31 -9.20
CA PHE A 104 0.52 -9.21 -8.71
C PHE A 104 1.84 -8.44 -8.59
N TRP A 105 2.15 -8.00 -7.37
CA TRP A 105 3.25 -7.09 -7.10
C TRP A 105 4.56 -7.84 -6.86
N SER A 106 5.62 -7.41 -7.55
CA SER A 106 6.99 -7.70 -7.16
C SER A 106 7.56 -6.52 -6.36
N ARG A 107 8.68 -6.73 -5.65
CA ARG A 107 9.42 -5.65 -5.00
C ARG A 107 9.70 -4.49 -5.97
N ARG A 108 10.11 -4.80 -7.20
CA ARG A 108 10.46 -3.80 -8.22
C ARG A 108 9.24 -2.97 -8.64
N THR A 109 8.14 -3.63 -8.99
CA THR A 109 6.96 -2.93 -9.52
C THR A 109 6.27 -2.07 -8.45
N LEU A 110 6.24 -2.56 -7.20
CA LEU A 110 5.70 -1.77 -6.10
C LEU A 110 6.60 -0.56 -5.76
N ALA A 111 7.91 -0.74 -5.77
CA ALA A 111 8.85 0.37 -5.58
C ALA A 111 8.74 1.45 -6.68
N ILE A 112 8.49 1.05 -7.93
CA ILE A 112 8.25 2.00 -9.03
C ILE A 112 6.97 2.80 -8.76
N LEU A 113 5.86 2.13 -8.44
CA LEU A 113 4.59 2.77 -8.12
C LEU A 113 4.72 3.82 -7.01
N LEU A 114 5.37 3.45 -5.91
CA LEU A 114 5.56 4.35 -4.77
C LEU A 114 6.46 5.54 -5.12
N ARG A 115 7.51 5.32 -5.92
CA ARG A 115 8.39 6.40 -6.38
C ARG A 115 7.66 7.36 -7.30
N GLU A 116 6.88 6.86 -8.26
CA GLU A 116 6.03 7.68 -9.14
C GLU A 116 5.01 8.51 -8.35
N ALA A 117 4.52 7.99 -7.22
CA ALA A 117 3.65 8.73 -6.32
C ALA A 117 4.40 9.73 -5.40
N GLY A 118 5.73 9.86 -5.52
CA GLY A 118 6.53 10.82 -4.77
C GLY A 118 7.01 10.35 -3.39
N PHE A 119 6.88 9.06 -3.08
CA PHE A 119 7.48 8.49 -1.86
C PHE A 119 8.99 8.30 -2.00
N ARG A 120 9.70 8.45 -0.87
CA ARG A 120 11.17 8.32 -0.74
C ARG A 120 11.52 7.34 0.37
N ASN A 121 12.82 7.08 0.58
CA ASN A 121 13.36 6.28 1.69
C ASN A 121 12.65 4.95 1.89
N MET A 122 12.50 4.21 0.78
CA MET A 122 11.76 2.95 0.79
C MET A 122 12.58 1.82 1.41
N ALA A 123 12.00 1.13 2.39
CA ALA A 123 12.50 -0.12 2.94
C ALA A 123 11.59 -1.28 2.55
N PHE A 124 12.18 -2.45 2.35
CA PHE A 124 11.50 -3.68 1.99
C PHE A 124 11.85 -4.80 2.96
N THR A 125 10.83 -5.57 3.33
CA THR A 125 11.00 -6.82 4.09
C THR A 125 10.06 -7.88 3.52
N GLY A 126 10.60 -9.06 3.26
CA GLY A 126 9.80 -10.23 2.93
C GLY A 126 9.33 -10.94 4.21
N ALA A 127 8.11 -11.47 4.20
CA ALA A 127 7.51 -12.14 5.34
C ALA A 127 6.93 -13.51 4.98
N GLY A 128 7.06 -14.45 5.92
CA GLY A 128 6.60 -15.83 5.78
C GLY A 128 7.45 -16.65 4.80
N ARG A 129 7.71 -17.90 5.12
CA ARG A 129 8.60 -18.82 4.40
C ARG A 129 10.07 -18.34 4.33
N ILE A 130 10.85 -18.94 3.45
CA ILE A 130 12.27 -18.63 3.25
C ILE A 130 12.46 -17.46 2.26
N PRO A 131 13.64 -16.83 2.25
CA PRO A 131 13.96 -15.74 1.32
C PRO A 131 13.64 -16.08 -0.14
N TYR A 132 13.14 -15.07 -0.86
CA TYR A 132 12.67 -15.14 -2.26
C TYR A 132 11.43 -16.02 -2.53
N LEU A 133 10.98 -16.82 -1.55
CA LEU A 133 9.72 -17.57 -1.59
C LEU A 133 8.69 -17.02 -0.59
N TRP A 134 8.85 -15.79 -0.12
CA TRP A 134 7.97 -15.13 0.84
C TRP A 134 6.49 -15.21 0.44
N ARG A 135 5.62 -15.24 1.44
CA ARG A 135 4.16 -15.17 1.21
C ARG A 135 3.74 -13.74 0.94
N HIS A 136 4.23 -12.83 1.75
CA HIS A 136 3.91 -11.41 1.74
C HIS A 136 5.17 -10.58 1.66
N MET A 137 5.01 -9.33 1.30
CA MET A 137 6.04 -8.32 1.43
C MET A 137 5.49 -7.12 2.18
N VAL A 138 6.37 -6.48 2.93
CA VAL A 138 6.11 -5.25 3.66
C VAL A 138 6.98 -4.17 3.04
N PHE A 139 6.38 -3.06 2.68
CA PHE A 139 7.06 -1.84 2.31
C PHE A 139 6.83 -0.76 3.36
N SER A 140 7.88 -0.02 3.68
CA SER A 140 7.80 1.25 4.39
C SER A 140 8.38 2.33 3.49
N ALA A 141 7.68 3.43 3.33
CA ALA A 141 8.09 4.56 2.50
C ALA A 141 7.74 5.88 3.19
N GLU A 142 8.49 6.93 2.90
CA GLU A 142 8.29 8.25 3.50
C GLU A 142 7.70 9.21 2.48
N ALA A 143 6.69 9.96 2.91
CA ALA A 143 6.14 11.09 2.20
C ALA A 143 6.83 12.36 2.73
N PRO A 144 7.55 13.14 1.91
CA PRO A 144 8.12 14.40 2.34
C PRO A 144 7.01 15.43 2.65
N ALA A 145 7.33 16.43 3.45
CA ALA A 145 6.45 17.57 3.69
C ALA A 145 6.28 18.42 2.41
N ALA A 146 5.16 19.12 2.29
CA ALA A 146 4.88 20.01 1.15
C ALA A 146 5.98 21.07 0.93
N ALA A 147 6.58 21.58 2.02
CA ALA A 147 7.67 22.54 1.97
C ALA A 147 8.94 21.95 1.34
N GLU A 148 9.24 20.67 1.59
CA GLU A 148 10.42 19.98 1.04
C GLU A 148 10.26 19.69 -0.47
N VAL A 149 9.02 19.46 -0.93
CA VAL A 149 8.73 19.24 -2.35
C VAL A 149 8.99 20.50 -3.16
N ARG A 150 8.57 21.66 -2.65
CA ARG A 150 8.78 22.97 -3.32
C ARG A 150 10.25 23.38 -3.38
N ALA A 151 11.03 23.01 -2.39
CA ALA A 151 12.47 23.32 -2.35
C ALA A 151 13.31 22.49 -3.35
N CYS A 152 12.75 21.36 -3.84
CA CYS A 152 13.44 20.44 -4.76
C CYS A 152 13.04 20.62 -6.23
N ASP A 153 12.07 21.50 -6.54
CA ASP A 153 11.65 21.83 -7.91
C ASP A 153 12.11 23.25 -8.27
N PRO A 154 13.28 23.39 -8.94
CA PRO A 154 13.81 24.70 -9.32
C PRO A 154 13.02 25.40 -10.43
N ALA A 155 11.97 24.77 -10.98
CA ALA A 155 11.13 25.31 -12.05
C ALA A 155 9.86 26.02 -11.55
N ALA A 156 9.66 26.18 -10.23
CA ALA A 156 8.49 26.83 -9.62
C ALA A 156 8.78 28.28 -9.18
N GLU A 157 9.58 29.03 -9.93
CA GLU A 157 9.55 30.51 -9.82
C GLU A 157 8.60 31.09 -10.87
N PRO A 158 7.79 32.09 -10.47
CA PRO A 158 6.75 32.69 -11.29
C PRO A 158 7.29 33.48 -12.49
#